data_26828b1c8f85a3d73b88a4424eff95ac
#
_entry.id   26828b1c8f85a3d73b88a4424eff95ac
#
_cell.length_a   1.000
_cell.length_b   1.000
_cell.length_c   1.000
_cell.angle_alpha   90.00
_cell.angle_beta   90.00
_cell.angle_gamma   90.00
#
_symmetry.space_group_name_H-M   'P 1'
#
loop_
_entity.id
_entity.type
_entity.pdbx_description
1 polymer ?
#
loop_
_entity_poly.entity_id
_entity_poly.type
_entity_poly.pdbx_seq_one_letter_code
_entity_poly.pdbx_strand_id
1 'polypeptide(L)'
;MKNYIVFDLEWNQSANGKERSVPHFPFEIIEIGAVKLNENFQMTGEFHRLVRPQVYTQMHHAISEVTHMNMKELRSSGELFPDAAAEFLVWCGGDAVFCTWGNMDLLELQRNMDYYHMENPFPKPLLYYDVQKLYGLFCRENARISLDSAVEEQNLMEDRPFHRALDDAYYTGKLLTMLGKTPGPDAILPFKSVDYYRLPSDKKEEIRMTFPGYSKYVSRVFDSKEDAMADKGVTEMMCYRCGRMLRKKIRWFTPNQKTYFALACCPDHGYLKGKIRMKKVEDESVFVVKTLKLTDEEGAQSIIQRKEDVRKKRAERNRMKRKQKQAVKKAATASPADGRSASSRRRRKSKSSITTKDV
;
A
#
# COMPACT_ATOMS: atom_id res chain seq x y z
N MET A 1 -14.13 11.21 -26.33
CA MET A 1 -14.60 11.93 -25.09
C MET A 1 -14.18 11.11 -23.91
N LYS A 2 -13.51 11.71 -22.91
CA LYS A 2 -13.12 10.98 -21.70
C LYS A 2 -14.33 10.66 -20.84
N ASN A 3 -14.48 9.41 -20.45
CA ASN A 3 -15.46 8.98 -19.47
C ASN A 3 -14.77 8.70 -18.13
N TYR A 4 -15.26 9.30 -17.05
CA TYR A 4 -14.80 8.95 -15.71
C TYR A 4 -15.70 7.83 -15.19
N ILE A 5 -15.10 6.68 -14.92
CA ILE A 5 -15.77 5.51 -14.36
C ILE A 5 -15.51 5.48 -12.87
N VAL A 6 -16.48 5.90 -12.11
CA VAL A 6 -16.45 5.83 -10.65
C VAL A 6 -17.05 4.50 -10.27
N PHE A 7 -16.27 3.64 -9.63
CA PHE A 7 -16.73 2.31 -9.29
C PHE A 7 -16.31 1.91 -7.87
N ASP A 8 -17.08 1.04 -7.32
CA ASP A 8 -16.90 0.43 -6.02
C ASP A 8 -17.19 -1.06 -6.10
N LEU A 9 -16.62 -1.87 -5.22
CA LEU A 9 -16.74 -3.31 -5.19
C LEU A 9 -17.07 -3.78 -3.78
N GLU A 10 -18.01 -4.70 -3.68
CA GLU A 10 -18.14 -5.49 -2.47
C GLU A 10 -17.49 -6.87 -2.66
N TRP A 11 -16.88 -7.38 -1.60
CA TRP A 11 -16.21 -8.67 -1.63
C TRP A 11 -16.48 -9.52 -0.41
N ASN A 12 -16.52 -10.83 -0.62
CA ASN A 12 -16.53 -11.81 0.44
C ASN A 12 -15.10 -12.30 0.74
N GLN A 13 -14.91 -12.91 1.89
CA GLN A 13 -13.64 -13.51 2.32
C GLN A 13 -13.88 -14.83 3.02
N SER A 14 -12.80 -15.55 3.37
CA SER A 14 -12.91 -16.80 4.11
C SER A 14 -13.67 -16.62 5.43
N ALA A 15 -14.77 -17.34 5.60
CA ALA A 15 -15.55 -17.35 6.84
C ALA A 15 -14.73 -17.82 8.06
N ASN A 16 -13.64 -18.54 7.85
CA ASN A 16 -12.74 -19.08 8.87
C ASN A 16 -11.48 -18.23 9.09
N GLY A 17 -11.48 -16.97 8.63
CA GLY A 17 -10.39 -16.03 8.81
C GLY A 17 -9.22 -16.21 7.83
N LYS A 18 -8.16 -15.42 8.04
CA LYS A 18 -7.00 -15.32 7.12
C LYS A 18 -6.23 -16.63 6.93
N GLU A 19 -6.20 -17.49 7.93
CA GLU A 19 -5.46 -18.76 7.89
C GLU A 19 -6.02 -19.77 6.88
N ARG A 20 -7.29 -19.60 6.50
CA ARG A 20 -7.97 -20.41 5.50
C ARG A 20 -8.29 -19.66 4.21
N SER A 21 -7.71 -18.50 4.03
CA SER A 21 -7.79 -17.77 2.76
C SER A 21 -6.95 -18.47 1.70
N VAL A 22 -7.44 -18.49 0.47
CA VAL A 22 -6.67 -18.95 -0.69
C VAL A 22 -5.45 -18.03 -0.86
N PRO A 23 -4.24 -18.59 -1.03
CA PRO A 23 -3.04 -17.79 -1.26
C PRO A 23 -3.24 -16.82 -2.43
N HIS A 24 -2.82 -15.56 -2.24
CA HIS A 24 -2.95 -14.48 -3.21
C HIS A 24 -4.37 -14.07 -3.61
N PHE A 25 -5.40 -14.68 -3.02
CA PHE A 25 -6.80 -14.40 -3.29
C PHE A 25 -7.60 -14.22 -1.98
N PRO A 26 -7.32 -13.17 -1.18
CA PRO A 26 -7.96 -12.97 0.11
C PRO A 26 -9.43 -12.55 0.01
N PHE A 27 -9.83 -11.95 -1.09
CA PHE A 27 -11.15 -11.38 -1.33
C PHE A 27 -11.70 -11.82 -2.68
N GLU A 28 -12.94 -12.30 -2.69
CA GLU A 28 -13.69 -12.65 -3.89
C GLU A 28 -14.81 -11.64 -4.07
N ILE A 29 -14.84 -10.99 -5.22
CA ILE A 29 -15.84 -9.95 -5.53
C ILE A 29 -17.22 -10.58 -5.61
N ILE A 30 -18.20 -9.93 -4.95
CA ILE A 30 -19.60 -10.35 -4.90
C ILE A 30 -20.57 -9.30 -5.47
N GLU A 31 -20.11 -8.06 -5.67
CA GLU A 31 -20.87 -7.00 -6.30
C GLU A 31 -19.95 -6.04 -7.04
N ILE A 32 -20.36 -5.58 -8.22
CA ILE A 32 -19.70 -4.54 -9.00
C ILE A 32 -20.72 -3.42 -9.20
N GLY A 33 -20.42 -2.22 -8.69
CA GLY A 33 -21.24 -1.04 -8.88
C GLY A 33 -20.42 0.09 -9.49
N ALA A 34 -21.00 0.81 -10.46
CA ALA A 34 -20.31 1.94 -11.07
C ALA A 34 -21.27 3.00 -11.59
N VAL A 35 -20.78 4.23 -11.60
CA VAL A 35 -21.40 5.34 -12.31
C VAL A 35 -20.44 5.94 -13.33
N LYS A 36 -20.99 6.36 -14.47
CA LYS A 36 -20.24 7.01 -15.55
C LYS A 36 -20.46 8.51 -15.49
N LEU A 37 -19.39 9.27 -15.50
CA LEU A 37 -19.44 10.73 -15.62
C LEU A 37 -18.80 11.16 -16.94
N ASN A 38 -19.38 12.14 -17.58
CA ASN A 38 -18.81 12.76 -18.79
C ASN A 38 -17.65 13.72 -18.43
N GLU A 39 -17.10 14.39 -19.43
CA GLU A 39 -15.99 15.35 -19.27
C GLU A 39 -16.35 16.58 -18.39
N ASN A 40 -17.64 16.88 -18.23
CA ASN A 40 -18.15 17.93 -17.36
C ASN A 40 -18.51 17.42 -15.95
N PHE A 41 -18.09 16.19 -15.60
CA PHE A 41 -18.43 15.51 -14.35
C PHE A 41 -19.94 15.36 -14.10
N GLN A 42 -20.73 15.25 -15.16
CA GLN A 42 -22.16 14.96 -15.09
C GLN A 42 -22.38 13.46 -15.21
N MET A 43 -23.20 12.89 -14.34
CA MET A 43 -23.55 11.48 -14.34
C MET A 43 -24.39 11.14 -15.57
N THR A 44 -23.99 10.12 -16.31
CA THR A 44 -24.58 9.73 -17.61
C THR A 44 -25.00 8.27 -17.69
N GLY A 45 -24.65 7.45 -16.70
CA GLY A 45 -25.05 6.05 -16.66
C GLY A 45 -24.64 5.36 -15.37
N GLU A 46 -25.29 4.23 -15.12
CA GLU A 46 -25.04 3.36 -13.98
C GLU A 46 -24.80 1.93 -14.48
N PHE A 47 -23.99 1.18 -13.75
CA PHE A 47 -23.74 -0.24 -13.97
C PHE A 47 -23.81 -0.98 -12.62
N HIS A 48 -24.49 -2.12 -12.62
CA HIS A 48 -24.60 -2.95 -11.44
C HIS A 48 -24.67 -4.42 -11.81
N ARG A 49 -23.85 -5.26 -11.15
CA ARG A 49 -23.90 -6.73 -11.23
C ARG A 49 -23.65 -7.35 -9.88
N LEU A 50 -24.49 -8.30 -9.52
CA LEU A 50 -24.20 -9.25 -8.44
C LEU A 50 -23.31 -10.36 -8.99
N VAL A 51 -22.30 -10.75 -8.21
CA VAL A 51 -21.37 -11.81 -8.59
C VAL A 51 -21.55 -13.00 -7.66
N ARG A 52 -21.69 -14.17 -8.26
CA ARG A 52 -21.83 -15.44 -7.54
C ARG A 52 -20.45 -15.97 -7.13
N PRO A 53 -20.12 -15.98 -5.83
CA PRO A 53 -18.82 -16.47 -5.37
C PRO A 53 -18.67 -17.97 -5.62
N GLN A 54 -17.50 -18.37 -6.11
CA GLN A 54 -17.13 -19.75 -6.42
C GLN A 54 -16.16 -20.34 -5.39
N VAL A 55 -15.38 -19.47 -4.73
CA VAL A 55 -14.32 -19.84 -3.79
C VAL A 55 -14.80 -19.72 -2.36
N TYR A 56 -15.27 -18.55 -1.97
CA TYR A 56 -15.80 -18.30 -0.62
C TYR A 56 -17.33 -18.48 -0.61
N THR A 57 -17.78 -19.73 -0.68
CA THR A 57 -19.19 -20.08 -0.82
C THR A 57 -20.02 -19.96 0.47
N GLN A 58 -19.40 -19.51 1.57
CA GLN A 58 -20.05 -19.13 2.82
C GLN A 58 -19.81 -17.64 3.06
N MET A 59 -20.87 -16.91 3.40
CA MET A 59 -20.75 -15.49 3.67
C MET A 59 -19.99 -15.27 4.98
N HIS A 60 -19.00 -14.41 4.97
CA HIS A 60 -18.35 -13.94 6.18
C HIS A 60 -19.33 -13.05 6.97
N HIS A 61 -19.50 -13.31 8.27
CA HIS A 61 -20.56 -12.68 9.07
C HIS A 61 -20.48 -11.14 9.03
N ALA A 62 -19.29 -10.56 9.22
CA ALA A 62 -19.12 -9.13 9.20
C ALA A 62 -19.45 -8.49 7.83
N ILE A 63 -19.22 -9.21 6.72
CA ILE A 63 -19.61 -8.73 5.40
C ILE A 63 -21.14 -8.74 5.26
N SER A 64 -21.80 -9.82 5.71
CA SER A 64 -23.26 -9.90 5.68
C SER A 64 -23.94 -8.84 6.56
N GLU A 65 -23.33 -8.50 7.70
CA GLU A 65 -23.85 -7.46 8.60
C GLU A 65 -23.77 -6.05 7.98
N VAL A 66 -22.69 -5.78 7.23
CA VAL A 66 -22.45 -4.46 6.65
C VAL A 66 -23.20 -4.30 5.32
N THR A 67 -23.10 -5.27 4.42
CA THR A 67 -23.71 -5.19 3.07
C THR A 67 -25.16 -5.60 3.02
N HIS A 68 -25.66 -6.27 4.08
CA HIS A 68 -26.97 -6.93 4.14
C HIS A 68 -27.21 -7.97 3.06
N MET A 69 -26.13 -8.42 2.39
CA MET A 69 -26.19 -9.45 1.35
C MET A 69 -26.17 -10.85 1.96
N ASN A 70 -26.74 -11.80 1.25
CA ASN A 70 -26.74 -13.18 1.67
C ASN A 70 -26.38 -14.12 0.53
N MET A 71 -25.86 -15.30 0.87
CA MET A 71 -25.37 -16.27 -0.09
C MET A 71 -26.49 -16.84 -1.00
N LYS A 72 -27.74 -16.86 -0.54
CA LYS A 72 -28.87 -17.35 -1.33
C LYS A 72 -29.15 -16.41 -2.50
N GLU A 73 -29.16 -15.12 -2.25
CA GLU A 73 -29.31 -14.07 -3.27
C GLU A 73 -28.19 -14.14 -4.31
N LEU A 74 -26.92 -14.18 -3.85
CA LEU A 74 -25.75 -14.27 -4.74
C LEU A 74 -25.77 -15.52 -5.61
N ARG A 75 -26.26 -16.66 -5.09
CA ARG A 75 -26.39 -17.90 -5.86
C ARG A 75 -27.50 -17.86 -6.89
N SER A 76 -28.61 -17.19 -6.58
CA SER A 76 -29.79 -17.16 -7.47
C SER A 76 -29.72 -16.08 -8.54
N SER A 77 -29.09 -14.94 -8.22
CA SER A 77 -29.13 -13.73 -9.08
C SER A 77 -27.74 -13.26 -9.53
N GLY A 78 -26.65 -13.80 -8.92
CA GLY A 78 -25.30 -13.44 -9.28
C GLY A 78 -24.80 -14.16 -10.51
N GLU A 79 -24.06 -13.45 -11.35
CA GLU A 79 -23.35 -13.96 -12.53
C GLU A 79 -21.97 -14.51 -12.11
N LEU A 80 -21.29 -15.22 -13.00
CA LEU A 80 -19.89 -15.58 -12.79
C LEU A 80 -19.02 -14.33 -12.89
N PHE A 81 -17.97 -14.24 -12.07
CA PHE A 81 -17.08 -13.07 -12.08
C PHE A 81 -16.52 -12.75 -13.47
N PRO A 82 -16.05 -13.72 -14.28
CA PRO A 82 -15.55 -13.42 -15.63
C PRO A 82 -16.60 -12.75 -16.53
N ASP A 83 -17.85 -13.16 -16.44
CA ASP A 83 -18.92 -12.60 -17.26
C ASP A 83 -19.26 -11.18 -16.82
N ALA A 84 -19.50 -10.98 -15.51
CA ALA A 84 -19.78 -9.67 -14.93
C ALA A 84 -18.64 -8.66 -15.15
N ALA A 85 -17.39 -9.11 -15.01
CA ALA A 85 -16.22 -8.25 -15.21
C ALA A 85 -16.03 -7.91 -16.70
N ALA A 86 -16.27 -8.86 -17.63
CA ALA A 86 -16.22 -8.58 -19.06
C ALA A 86 -17.28 -7.56 -19.47
N GLU A 87 -18.51 -7.69 -19.01
CA GLU A 87 -19.57 -6.71 -19.25
C GLU A 87 -19.21 -5.33 -18.67
N PHE A 88 -18.68 -5.30 -17.46
CA PHE A 88 -18.21 -4.06 -16.83
C PHE A 88 -17.15 -3.36 -17.68
N LEU A 89 -16.13 -4.09 -18.14
CA LEU A 89 -15.06 -3.54 -18.96
C LEU A 89 -15.59 -3.03 -20.32
N VAL A 90 -16.52 -3.74 -20.95
CA VAL A 90 -17.20 -3.28 -22.18
C VAL A 90 -18.00 -2.00 -21.90
N TRP A 91 -18.75 -1.95 -20.81
CA TRP A 91 -19.52 -0.77 -20.41
C TRP A 91 -18.62 0.43 -20.11
N CYS A 92 -17.43 0.24 -19.53
CA CYS A 92 -16.46 1.31 -19.29
C CYS A 92 -16.07 2.00 -20.60
N GLY A 93 -15.80 1.25 -21.65
CA GLY A 93 -15.31 1.75 -22.95
C GLY A 93 -13.83 2.02 -22.97
N GLY A 94 -13.27 2.26 -24.16
CA GLY A 94 -11.81 2.35 -24.37
C GLY A 94 -11.15 3.60 -23.80
N ASP A 95 -11.88 4.69 -23.61
CA ASP A 95 -11.37 5.98 -23.07
C ASP A 95 -11.66 6.16 -21.57
N ALA A 96 -11.88 5.06 -20.86
CA ALA A 96 -12.22 5.05 -19.44
C ALA A 96 -11.10 5.61 -18.57
N VAL A 97 -11.45 6.49 -17.65
CA VAL A 97 -10.60 6.99 -16.58
C VAL A 97 -11.19 6.53 -15.25
N PHE A 98 -10.54 5.59 -14.61
CA PHE A 98 -11.06 5.00 -13.37
C PHE A 98 -10.94 5.94 -12.18
N CYS A 99 -11.95 5.91 -11.31
CA CYS A 99 -12.07 6.69 -10.09
C CYS A 99 -12.62 5.77 -8.98
N THR A 100 -12.01 5.80 -7.79
CA THR A 100 -12.42 4.95 -6.66
C THR A 100 -12.30 5.72 -5.35
N TRP A 101 -12.99 5.28 -4.30
CA TRP A 101 -12.80 5.80 -2.95
C TRP A 101 -11.63 5.10 -2.27
N GLY A 102 -10.39 5.48 -2.65
CA GLY A 102 -9.16 4.83 -2.22
C GLY A 102 -8.51 4.02 -3.33
N ASN A 103 -7.88 2.89 -3.00
CA ASN A 103 -7.14 2.09 -3.98
C ASN A 103 -7.46 0.59 -3.94
N MET A 104 -8.36 0.18 -3.07
CA MET A 104 -8.61 -1.25 -2.86
C MET A 104 -9.41 -1.85 -4.01
N ASP A 105 -10.42 -1.16 -4.48
CA ASP A 105 -11.30 -1.65 -5.56
C ASP A 105 -10.53 -2.00 -6.83
N LEU A 106 -9.66 -1.08 -7.26
CA LEU A 106 -8.83 -1.29 -8.45
C LEU A 106 -7.83 -2.44 -8.27
N LEU A 107 -7.32 -2.62 -7.06
CA LEU A 107 -6.41 -3.72 -6.71
C LEU A 107 -7.15 -5.06 -6.70
N GLU A 108 -8.32 -5.12 -6.06
CA GLU A 108 -9.10 -6.36 -5.96
C GLU A 108 -9.73 -6.74 -7.29
N LEU A 109 -10.14 -5.78 -8.13
CA LEU A 109 -10.59 -6.06 -9.49
C LEU A 109 -9.51 -6.81 -10.28
N GLN A 110 -8.29 -6.28 -10.31
CA GLN A 110 -7.17 -6.91 -11.03
C GLN A 110 -6.79 -8.27 -10.42
N ARG A 111 -6.83 -8.40 -9.09
CA ARG A 111 -6.54 -9.66 -8.41
C ARG A 111 -7.57 -10.74 -8.74
N ASN A 112 -8.86 -10.39 -8.78
CA ASN A 112 -9.90 -11.32 -9.19
C ASN A 112 -9.76 -11.69 -10.66
N MET A 113 -9.44 -10.73 -11.53
CA MET A 113 -9.15 -11.03 -12.96
C MET A 113 -8.00 -12.02 -13.10
N ASP A 114 -6.88 -11.84 -12.38
CA ASP A 114 -5.76 -12.76 -12.42
C ASP A 114 -6.12 -14.16 -11.89
N TYR A 115 -6.89 -14.24 -10.80
CA TYR A 115 -7.33 -15.50 -10.23
C TYR A 115 -8.18 -16.31 -11.21
N TYR A 116 -9.07 -15.65 -11.94
CA TYR A 116 -9.93 -16.25 -12.95
C TYR A 116 -9.30 -16.29 -14.36
N HIS A 117 -7.98 -16.05 -14.45
CA HIS A 117 -7.20 -16.10 -15.69
C HIS A 117 -7.75 -15.19 -16.82
N MET A 118 -8.33 -14.07 -16.45
CA MET A 118 -8.76 -13.05 -17.41
C MET A 118 -7.57 -12.20 -17.86
N GLU A 119 -7.58 -11.83 -19.15
CA GLU A 119 -6.60 -10.84 -19.63
C GLU A 119 -6.83 -9.49 -18.92
N ASN A 120 -5.75 -8.88 -18.47
CA ASN A 120 -5.80 -7.55 -17.85
C ASN A 120 -5.61 -6.47 -18.92
N PRO A 121 -6.67 -5.74 -19.35
CA PRO A 121 -6.62 -4.79 -20.46
C PRO A 121 -6.04 -3.42 -20.05
N PHE A 122 -5.78 -3.20 -18.75
CA PHE A 122 -5.36 -1.90 -18.28
C PHE A 122 -3.95 -1.54 -18.76
N PRO A 123 -3.66 -0.25 -19.00
CA PRO A 123 -2.32 0.18 -19.35
C PRO A 123 -1.32 -0.02 -18.20
N LYS A 124 -0.04 -0.08 -18.52
CA LYS A 124 1.04 -0.14 -17.53
C LYS A 124 2.00 1.06 -17.73
N PRO A 125 2.03 2.03 -16.80
CA PRO A 125 1.29 2.11 -15.54
C PRO A 125 -0.20 2.48 -15.73
N LEU A 126 -1.05 1.95 -14.86
CA LEU A 126 -2.43 2.39 -14.77
C LEU A 126 -2.54 3.64 -13.90
N LEU A 127 -3.13 4.69 -14.45
CA LEU A 127 -3.39 5.95 -13.76
C LEU A 127 -4.88 6.09 -13.49
N TYR A 128 -5.22 6.47 -12.27
CA TYR A 128 -6.62 6.61 -11.83
C TYR A 128 -6.76 7.80 -10.87
N TYR A 129 -7.98 8.14 -10.51
CA TYR A 129 -8.26 9.13 -9.47
C TYR A 129 -8.71 8.44 -8.18
N ASP A 130 -7.88 8.56 -7.15
CA ASP A 130 -8.24 8.25 -5.75
C ASP A 130 -9.04 9.44 -5.21
N VAL A 131 -10.39 9.33 -5.27
CA VAL A 131 -11.31 10.41 -4.92
C VAL A 131 -11.20 10.74 -3.43
N GLN A 132 -11.00 9.76 -2.55
CA GLN A 132 -10.71 9.97 -1.13
C GLN A 132 -9.48 10.86 -0.92
N LYS A 133 -8.43 10.64 -1.72
CA LYS A 133 -7.22 11.47 -1.68
C LYS A 133 -7.48 12.88 -2.22
N LEU A 134 -8.24 13.02 -3.30
CA LEU A 134 -8.62 14.32 -3.83
C LEU A 134 -9.45 15.10 -2.79
N TYR A 135 -10.45 14.46 -2.19
CA TYR A 135 -11.25 15.05 -1.13
C TYR A 135 -10.37 15.50 0.04
N GLY A 136 -9.46 14.64 0.50
CA GLY A 136 -8.51 14.99 1.56
C GLY A 136 -7.60 16.18 1.20
N LEU A 137 -7.20 16.33 -0.06
CA LEU A 137 -6.35 17.44 -0.52
C LEU A 137 -7.08 18.78 -0.55
N PHE A 138 -8.33 18.80 -0.98
CA PHE A 138 -9.06 20.03 -1.27
C PHE A 138 -10.06 20.43 -0.18
N CYS A 139 -10.50 19.47 0.63
CA CYS A 139 -11.52 19.71 1.67
C CYS A 139 -11.02 19.52 3.10
N ARG A 140 -9.87 18.82 3.33
CA ARG A 140 -9.49 18.37 4.69
C ARG A 140 -8.00 18.37 5.02
N GLU A 141 -7.21 19.29 4.54
CA GLU A 141 -5.78 19.40 4.87
C GLU A 141 -5.00 18.07 4.77
N ASN A 142 -5.32 17.22 3.80
CA ASN A 142 -4.78 15.89 3.54
C ASN A 142 -5.20 14.78 4.54
N ALA A 143 -6.24 14.96 5.34
CA ALA A 143 -6.81 13.88 6.15
C ALA A 143 -7.64 12.93 5.28
N ARG A 144 -7.58 11.64 5.62
CA ARG A 144 -8.46 10.61 5.02
C ARG A 144 -9.63 10.37 5.94
N ILE A 145 -10.81 10.21 5.36
CA ILE A 145 -12.05 9.85 6.06
C ILE A 145 -12.78 8.77 5.28
N SER A 146 -13.79 8.17 5.89
CA SER A 146 -14.71 7.24 5.23
C SER A 146 -15.62 7.96 4.26
N LEU A 147 -16.30 7.21 3.38
CA LEU A 147 -17.19 7.78 2.37
C LEU A 147 -18.42 8.42 3.00
N ASP A 148 -19.07 7.71 3.93
CA ASP A 148 -20.20 8.20 4.72
C ASP A 148 -19.90 9.55 5.41
N SER A 149 -18.76 9.63 6.11
CA SER A 149 -18.33 10.88 6.74
C SER A 149 -18.11 12.02 5.74
N ALA A 150 -17.62 11.72 4.53
CA ALA A 150 -17.43 12.74 3.50
C ALA A 150 -18.78 13.23 2.93
N VAL A 151 -19.73 12.33 2.77
CA VAL A 151 -21.10 12.63 2.32
C VAL A 151 -21.81 13.49 3.35
N GLU A 152 -21.74 13.13 4.63
CA GLU A 152 -22.29 13.88 5.75
C GLU A 152 -21.70 15.30 5.84
N GLU A 153 -20.36 15.43 5.79
CA GLU A 153 -19.70 16.75 5.83
C GLU A 153 -20.10 17.70 4.71
N GLN A 154 -20.39 17.15 3.53
CA GLN A 154 -20.81 17.96 2.39
C GLN A 154 -22.32 18.17 2.35
N ASN A 155 -23.07 17.70 3.35
CA ASN A 155 -24.52 17.73 3.41
C ASN A 155 -25.17 17.22 2.10
N LEU A 156 -24.57 16.19 1.51
CA LEU A 156 -25.16 15.55 0.33
C LEU A 156 -26.39 14.76 0.80
N MET A 157 -27.45 14.83 -0.02
CA MET A 157 -28.68 14.09 0.30
C MET A 157 -28.37 12.59 0.30
N GLU A 158 -28.65 11.91 1.41
CA GLU A 158 -28.55 10.46 1.56
C GLU A 158 -29.86 9.82 1.04
N ASP A 159 -29.89 9.62 -0.28
CA ASP A 159 -31.04 9.06 -1.01
C ASP A 159 -30.87 7.56 -1.32
N ARG A 160 -29.73 6.98 -0.95
CA ARG A 160 -29.39 5.55 -1.12
C ARG A 160 -28.71 4.98 0.14
N PRO A 161 -28.80 3.68 0.44
CA PRO A 161 -28.06 3.08 1.53
C PRO A 161 -26.56 3.04 1.23
N PHE A 162 -25.71 3.05 2.26
CA PHE A 162 -24.30 2.74 2.14
C PHE A 162 -24.04 1.24 2.14
N HIS A 163 -22.82 0.86 1.77
CA HIS A 163 -22.33 -0.51 1.72
C HIS A 163 -23.02 -1.39 0.66
N ARG A 164 -23.35 -0.76 -0.45
CA ARG A 164 -23.72 -1.40 -1.70
C ARG A 164 -22.86 -0.77 -2.81
N ALA A 165 -22.22 -1.60 -3.60
CA ALA A 165 -21.23 -1.14 -4.57
C ALA A 165 -21.75 -0.02 -5.51
N LEU A 166 -23.00 -0.13 -6.01
CA LEU A 166 -23.58 0.92 -6.87
C LEU A 166 -23.82 2.23 -6.08
N ASP A 167 -24.29 2.12 -4.85
CA ASP A 167 -24.63 3.28 -4.03
C ASP A 167 -23.39 4.01 -3.54
N ASP A 168 -22.33 3.29 -3.16
CA ASP A 168 -21.03 3.85 -2.78
C ASP A 168 -20.31 4.47 -3.99
N ALA A 169 -20.40 3.85 -5.18
CA ALA A 169 -19.96 4.45 -6.43
C ALA A 169 -20.72 5.74 -6.77
N TYR A 170 -22.03 5.77 -6.53
CA TYR A 170 -22.88 6.95 -6.74
C TYR A 170 -22.48 8.10 -5.83
N TYR A 171 -22.28 7.89 -4.52
CA TYR A 171 -21.83 8.93 -3.60
C TYR A 171 -20.42 9.41 -3.93
N THR A 172 -19.51 8.49 -4.25
CA THR A 172 -18.17 8.84 -4.74
C THR A 172 -18.25 9.70 -6.01
N GLY A 173 -19.16 9.39 -6.91
CA GLY A 173 -19.48 10.17 -8.12
C GLY A 173 -20.00 11.57 -7.80
N LYS A 174 -20.91 11.71 -6.83
CA LYS A 174 -21.39 13.02 -6.33
C LYS A 174 -20.25 13.88 -5.77
N LEU A 175 -19.37 13.28 -4.95
CA LEU A 175 -18.20 13.98 -4.41
C LEU A 175 -17.22 14.40 -5.52
N LEU A 176 -16.98 13.54 -6.52
CA LEU A 176 -16.15 13.90 -7.67
C LEU A 176 -16.79 15.01 -8.52
N THR A 177 -18.12 14.99 -8.71
CA THR A 177 -18.86 16.05 -9.38
C THR A 177 -18.73 17.38 -8.64
N MET A 178 -18.82 17.37 -7.31
CA MET A 178 -18.60 18.54 -6.47
C MET A 178 -17.18 19.09 -6.63
N LEU A 179 -16.16 18.25 -6.54
CA LEU A 179 -14.76 18.62 -6.74
C LEU A 179 -14.51 19.14 -8.17
N GLY A 180 -15.21 18.59 -9.16
CA GLY A 180 -15.20 19.09 -10.54
C GLY A 180 -15.81 20.48 -10.71
N LYS A 181 -16.69 20.93 -9.81
CA LYS A 181 -17.21 22.29 -9.76
C LYS A 181 -16.32 23.22 -8.94
N THR A 182 -15.90 22.77 -7.77
CA THR A 182 -15.08 23.53 -6.81
C THR A 182 -14.11 22.58 -6.10
N PRO A 183 -12.79 22.67 -6.32
CA PRO A 183 -12.04 23.76 -6.97
C PRO A 183 -12.02 23.75 -8.52
N GLY A 184 -12.64 22.78 -9.17
CA GLY A 184 -12.73 22.69 -10.61
C GLY A 184 -11.72 21.73 -11.28
N PRO A 185 -11.93 21.43 -12.57
CA PRO A 185 -11.16 20.39 -13.28
C PRO A 185 -9.66 20.67 -13.31
N ASP A 186 -9.25 21.89 -13.60
CA ASP A 186 -7.83 22.27 -13.72
C ASP A 186 -7.08 22.07 -12.41
N ALA A 187 -7.76 22.16 -11.28
CA ALA A 187 -7.17 21.92 -9.98
C ALA A 187 -7.04 20.42 -9.66
N ILE A 188 -8.02 19.59 -10.00
CA ILE A 188 -8.06 18.18 -9.59
C ILE A 188 -7.38 17.23 -10.58
N LEU A 189 -7.54 17.46 -11.89
CA LEU A 189 -7.05 16.56 -12.95
C LEU A 189 -5.53 16.29 -12.91
N PRO A 190 -4.68 17.23 -12.47
CA PRO A 190 -3.26 16.95 -12.31
C PRO A 190 -2.90 15.94 -11.21
N PHE A 191 -3.81 15.61 -10.27
CA PHE A 191 -3.51 14.77 -9.09
C PHE A 191 -3.87 13.29 -9.28
N LYS A 192 -3.51 12.72 -10.43
CA LYS A 192 -3.65 11.28 -10.67
C LYS A 192 -2.91 10.44 -9.63
N SER A 193 -3.44 9.29 -9.35
CA SER A 193 -2.78 8.24 -8.59
C SER A 193 -2.22 7.18 -9.54
N VAL A 194 -1.20 6.45 -9.10
CA VAL A 194 -0.61 5.33 -9.84
C VAL A 194 -1.07 4.05 -9.15
N ASP A 195 -1.61 3.13 -9.92
CA ASP A 195 -1.85 1.78 -9.44
C ASP A 195 -0.52 1.01 -9.28
N TYR A 196 -0.47 0.11 -8.29
CA TYR A 196 0.70 -0.68 -7.94
C TYR A 196 0.47 -2.18 -8.09
N TYR A 197 -0.61 -2.60 -8.70
CA TYR A 197 -0.90 -4.02 -8.87
C TYR A 197 0.15 -4.67 -9.79
N ARG A 198 0.33 -4.10 -10.97
CA ARG A 198 1.39 -4.53 -11.90
C ARG A 198 2.64 -3.68 -11.73
N LEU A 199 3.63 -4.23 -11.04
CA LEU A 199 4.90 -3.57 -10.81
C LEU A 199 5.81 -3.58 -12.05
N PRO A 200 6.74 -2.62 -12.17
CA PRO A 200 7.79 -2.68 -13.15
C PRO A 200 8.63 -3.97 -13.00
N SER A 201 8.87 -4.66 -14.10
CA SER A 201 9.67 -5.88 -14.13
C SER A 201 11.18 -5.59 -14.22
N ASP A 202 11.54 -4.50 -14.88
CA ASP A 202 12.92 -4.07 -15.04
C ASP A 202 13.10 -2.57 -14.82
N LYS A 203 14.35 -2.12 -14.99
CA LYS A 203 14.73 -0.71 -14.79
C LYS A 203 14.13 0.24 -15.83
N LYS A 204 13.81 -0.23 -17.02
CA LYS A 204 13.25 0.60 -18.11
C LYS A 204 11.76 0.89 -17.86
N GLU A 205 11.09 -0.05 -17.23
CA GLU A 205 9.68 0.07 -16.86
C GLU A 205 9.45 0.89 -15.58
N GLU A 206 10.52 1.26 -14.85
CA GLU A 206 10.38 2.05 -13.61
C GLU A 206 9.62 3.35 -13.87
N ILE A 207 8.59 3.60 -13.08
CA ILE A 207 7.65 4.67 -13.31
C ILE A 207 8.18 5.98 -12.73
N ARG A 208 8.28 7.01 -13.55
CA ARG A 208 8.65 8.36 -13.14
C ARG A 208 7.58 9.34 -13.57
N MET A 209 6.95 10.01 -12.63
CA MET A 209 5.86 10.95 -12.88
C MET A 209 6.10 12.26 -12.15
N THR A 210 5.80 13.36 -12.84
CA THR A 210 5.80 14.70 -12.25
C THR A 210 4.39 15.21 -12.16
N PHE A 211 4.05 15.73 -10.98
CA PHE A 211 2.79 16.37 -10.66
C PHE A 211 3.04 17.84 -10.31
N PRO A 212 2.02 18.70 -10.25
CA PRO A 212 2.21 20.13 -9.99
C PRO A 212 2.98 20.45 -8.71
N GLY A 213 2.81 19.66 -7.66
CA GLY A 213 3.44 19.90 -6.35
C GLY A 213 4.50 18.90 -5.94
N TYR A 214 4.75 17.83 -6.71
CA TYR A 214 5.68 16.77 -6.35
C TYR A 214 6.02 15.88 -7.54
N SER A 215 7.05 15.03 -7.39
CA SER A 215 7.28 13.91 -8.29
C SER A 215 7.17 12.58 -7.55
N LYS A 216 6.79 11.54 -8.30
CA LYS A 216 6.69 10.17 -7.82
C LYS A 216 7.54 9.25 -8.69
N TYR A 217 8.19 8.30 -8.03
CA TYR A 217 8.93 7.23 -8.67
C TYR A 217 8.50 5.90 -8.04
N VAL A 218 8.25 4.91 -8.90
CA VAL A 218 7.94 3.54 -8.49
C VAL A 218 9.00 2.64 -9.12
N SER A 219 9.69 1.89 -8.29
CA SER A 219 10.77 1.00 -8.72
C SER A 219 10.24 -0.35 -9.17
N ARG A 220 11.10 -1.11 -9.86
CA ARG A 220 11.00 -2.56 -9.95
C ARG A 220 11.09 -3.21 -8.57
N VAL A 221 10.85 -4.50 -8.53
CA VAL A 221 11.03 -5.32 -7.32
C VAL A 221 12.53 -5.55 -7.07
N PHE A 222 12.93 -5.56 -5.80
CA PHE A 222 14.26 -5.89 -5.30
C PHE A 222 14.16 -7.05 -4.31
N ASP A 223 15.18 -7.91 -4.27
CA ASP A 223 15.21 -9.06 -3.36
C ASP A 223 15.32 -8.63 -1.89
N SER A 224 15.93 -7.49 -1.62
CA SER A 224 16.08 -6.96 -0.27
C SER A 224 15.92 -5.44 -0.19
N LYS A 225 15.72 -4.93 1.03
CA LYS A 225 15.72 -3.48 1.30
C LYS A 225 17.10 -2.86 1.08
N GLU A 226 18.14 -3.62 1.34
CA GLU A 226 19.53 -3.25 1.18
C GLU A 226 19.83 -3.00 -0.29
N ASP A 227 19.41 -3.90 -1.18
CA ASP A 227 19.56 -3.76 -2.64
C ASP A 227 18.79 -2.56 -3.16
N ALA A 228 17.55 -2.39 -2.71
CA ALA A 228 16.75 -1.21 -3.04
C ALA A 228 17.45 0.10 -2.64
N MET A 229 18.05 0.15 -1.44
CA MET A 229 18.75 1.36 -0.97
C MET A 229 20.15 1.54 -1.57
N ALA A 230 20.73 0.51 -2.17
CA ALA A 230 21.98 0.60 -2.95
C ALA A 230 21.74 1.13 -4.37
N ASP A 231 20.52 0.97 -4.90
CA ASP A 231 20.20 1.44 -6.26
C ASP A 231 20.21 2.97 -6.35
N LYS A 232 20.93 3.49 -7.37
CA LYS A 232 21.04 4.93 -7.60
C LYS A 232 19.70 5.56 -7.97
N GLY A 233 18.88 4.90 -8.81
CA GLY A 233 17.57 5.39 -9.21
C GLY A 233 16.64 5.60 -8.00
N VAL A 234 16.72 4.71 -7.00
CA VAL A 234 15.98 4.83 -5.76
C VAL A 234 16.51 5.99 -4.90
N THR A 235 17.83 6.09 -4.74
CA THR A 235 18.43 7.00 -3.75
C THR A 235 18.81 8.37 -4.27
N GLU A 236 18.81 8.59 -5.57
CA GLU A 236 19.05 9.92 -6.17
C GLU A 236 17.93 10.90 -5.82
N MET A 237 18.28 12.18 -5.75
CA MET A 237 17.33 13.29 -5.59
C MET A 237 17.50 14.27 -6.75
N MET A 238 16.47 14.36 -7.57
CA MET A 238 16.42 15.24 -8.73
C MET A 238 15.29 16.25 -8.55
N CYS A 239 15.57 17.51 -8.78
CA CYS A 239 14.54 18.55 -8.76
C CYS A 239 13.55 18.31 -9.91
N TYR A 240 12.29 18.07 -9.57
CA TYR A 240 11.28 17.77 -10.58
C TYR A 240 10.84 18.97 -11.41
N ARG A 241 11.24 20.19 -11.03
CA ARG A 241 10.98 21.41 -11.80
C ARG A 241 12.04 21.68 -12.88
N CYS A 242 13.32 21.50 -12.56
CA CYS A 242 14.42 21.82 -13.48
C CYS A 242 15.28 20.62 -13.90
N GLY A 243 14.97 19.41 -13.44
CA GLY A 243 15.74 18.20 -13.78
C GLY A 243 17.14 18.12 -13.15
N ARG A 244 17.56 19.11 -12.36
CA ARG A 244 18.91 19.14 -11.77
C ARG A 244 19.08 18.05 -10.74
N MET A 245 20.16 17.26 -10.85
CA MET A 245 20.57 16.31 -9.82
C MET A 245 21.11 17.05 -8.60
N LEU A 246 20.60 16.70 -7.41
CA LEU A 246 20.89 17.44 -6.18
C LEU A 246 21.76 16.64 -5.21
N ARG A 247 22.73 17.34 -4.61
CA ARG A 247 23.47 16.81 -3.47
C ARG A 247 22.58 16.84 -2.22
N LYS A 248 22.51 15.71 -1.51
CA LYS A 248 21.72 15.58 -0.28
C LYS A 248 22.37 16.38 0.85
N LYS A 249 21.66 17.34 1.43
CA LYS A 249 22.02 17.98 2.72
C LYS A 249 21.84 16.99 3.87
N ILE A 250 20.76 16.17 3.82
CA ILE A 250 20.55 15.07 4.74
C ILE A 250 20.44 13.80 3.91
N ARG A 251 21.33 12.83 4.15
CA ARG A 251 21.28 11.49 3.54
C ARG A 251 20.05 10.74 4.03
N TRP A 252 19.58 9.76 3.23
CA TRP A 252 18.46 8.91 3.59
C TRP A 252 18.63 8.28 4.97
N PHE A 253 17.63 8.45 5.82
CA PHE A 253 17.54 7.85 7.14
C PHE A 253 16.13 7.35 7.41
N THR A 254 15.97 6.39 8.31
CA THR A 254 14.69 5.77 8.62
C THR A 254 14.40 5.74 10.11
N PRO A 255 13.20 6.18 10.55
CA PRO A 255 12.72 6.00 11.92
C PRO A 255 12.17 4.59 12.19
N ASN A 256 11.69 3.87 11.18
CA ASN A 256 10.88 2.65 11.36
C ASN A 256 11.16 1.52 10.34
N GLN A 257 12.26 1.59 9.60
CA GLN A 257 12.67 0.62 8.55
C GLN A 257 11.72 0.45 7.36
N LYS A 258 10.57 1.13 7.36
CA LYS A 258 9.58 1.11 6.26
C LYS A 258 9.57 2.42 5.47
N THR A 259 9.90 3.52 6.14
CA THR A 259 9.87 4.86 5.55
C THR A 259 11.21 5.53 5.74
N TYR A 260 11.77 6.06 4.65
CA TYR A 260 13.02 6.81 4.68
C TYR A 260 12.77 8.26 4.29
N PHE A 261 13.57 9.16 4.86
CA PHE A 261 13.52 10.59 4.60
C PHE A 261 14.90 11.12 4.22
N ALA A 262 14.93 12.11 3.33
CA ALA A 262 16.12 12.84 2.95
C ALA A 262 15.78 14.32 2.68
N LEU A 263 16.80 15.18 2.69
CA LEU A 263 16.69 16.59 2.34
C LEU A 263 17.79 16.97 1.37
N ALA A 264 17.43 17.66 0.29
CA ALA A 264 18.35 18.32 -0.63
C ALA A 264 17.94 19.79 -0.80
N CYS A 265 18.74 20.56 -1.51
CA CYS A 265 18.40 21.93 -1.85
C CYS A 265 18.72 22.17 -3.32
N CYS A 266 17.75 22.63 -4.08
CA CYS A 266 17.94 23.13 -5.43
C CYS A 266 18.28 24.61 -5.35
N PRO A 267 19.34 25.09 -6.03
CA PRO A 267 19.68 26.52 -6.04
C PRO A 267 18.53 27.41 -6.54
N ASP A 268 17.76 26.92 -7.53
CA ASP A 268 16.74 27.71 -8.19
C ASP A 268 15.34 27.53 -7.56
N HIS A 269 15.09 26.41 -6.85
CA HIS A 269 13.74 26.05 -6.38
C HIS A 269 13.66 25.78 -4.85
N GLY A 270 14.76 25.92 -4.12
CA GLY A 270 14.78 25.79 -2.67
C GLY A 270 14.84 24.33 -2.18
N TYR A 271 14.35 24.10 -0.96
CA TYR A 271 14.44 22.79 -0.33
C TYR A 271 13.57 21.74 -0.99
N LEU A 272 14.14 20.54 -1.15
CA LEU A 272 13.46 19.37 -1.66
C LEU A 272 13.48 18.25 -0.62
N LYS A 273 12.32 17.91 -0.07
CA LYS A 273 12.19 16.76 0.84
C LYS A 273 11.91 15.49 0.04
N GLY A 274 12.65 14.43 0.39
CA GLY A 274 12.46 13.09 -0.15
C GLY A 274 11.82 12.17 0.87
N LYS A 275 10.84 11.36 0.43
CA LYS A 275 10.24 10.28 1.19
C LYS A 275 10.24 9.01 0.36
N ILE A 276 10.86 7.94 0.87
CA ILE A 276 10.80 6.59 0.32
C ILE A 276 9.92 5.75 1.23
N ARG A 277 8.98 5.03 0.64
CA ARG A 277 8.21 3.97 1.29
C ARG A 277 8.64 2.64 0.69
N MET A 278 9.13 1.74 1.54
CA MET A 278 9.35 0.34 1.19
C MET A 278 8.04 -0.41 1.34
N LYS A 279 7.58 -1.00 0.27
CA LYS A 279 6.40 -1.86 0.26
C LYS A 279 6.86 -3.29 0.03
N LYS A 280 6.35 -4.22 0.83
CA LYS A 280 6.59 -5.66 0.65
C LYS A 280 5.76 -6.14 -0.55
N VAL A 281 6.36 -7.04 -1.30
CA VAL A 281 5.71 -7.92 -2.24
C VAL A 281 5.62 -9.29 -1.56
N GLU A 282 5.63 -10.36 -2.25
CA GLU A 282 5.72 -11.70 -1.71
C GLU A 282 7.10 -11.97 -1.10
N ASP A 283 7.17 -12.84 -0.12
CA ASP A 283 8.37 -13.21 0.62
C ASP A 283 9.06 -12.01 1.30
N GLU A 284 10.36 -11.85 1.10
CA GLU A 284 11.16 -10.74 1.64
C GLU A 284 11.36 -9.60 0.63
N SER A 285 10.92 -9.79 -0.61
CA SER A 285 11.09 -8.83 -1.68
C SER A 285 10.34 -7.52 -1.45
N VAL A 286 10.86 -6.44 -2.01
CA VAL A 286 10.32 -5.10 -1.80
C VAL A 286 10.33 -4.28 -3.09
N PHE A 287 9.38 -3.35 -3.19
CA PHE A 287 9.48 -2.26 -4.14
C PHE A 287 9.43 -0.91 -3.44
N VAL A 288 9.82 0.13 -4.15
CA VAL A 288 9.96 1.47 -3.61
C VAL A 288 8.97 2.43 -4.25
N VAL A 289 8.27 3.17 -3.41
CA VAL A 289 7.56 4.37 -3.82
C VAL A 289 8.29 5.58 -3.24
N LYS A 290 9.01 6.32 -4.11
CA LYS A 290 9.70 7.56 -3.75
C LYS A 290 8.85 8.76 -4.15
N THR A 291 8.74 9.73 -3.24
CA THR A 291 8.10 11.03 -3.49
C THR A 291 9.11 12.12 -3.19
N LEU A 292 9.28 13.05 -4.12
CA LEU A 292 10.07 14.26 -3.93
C LEU A 292 9.12 15.46 -3.99
N LYS A 293 9.16 16.31 -2.96
CA LYS A 293 8.29 17.49 -2.84
C LYS A 293 9.13 18.70 -2.42
N LEU A 294 8.95 19.83 -3.10
CA LEU A 294 9.50 21.09 -2.63
C LEU A 294 8.85 21.47 -1.31
N THR A 295 9.61 22.14 -0.46
CA THR A 295 9.16 22.56 0.88
C THR A 295 9.85 23.85 1.25
N ASP A 296 9.24 24.59 2.14
CA ASP A 296 9.77 25.77 2.80
C ASP A 296 10.82 25.42 3.85
N GLU A 297 11.30 26.44 4.56
CA GLU A 297 12.29 26.27 5.61
C GLU A 297 11.75 25.52 6.83
N GLU A 298 10.49 25.71 7.18
CA GLU A 298 9.80 24.99 8.26
C GLU A 298 9.72 23.48 7.97
N GLY A 299 9.30 23.11 6.77
CA GLY A 299 9.29 21.72 6.35
C GLY A 299 10.68 21.10 6.24
N ALA A 300 11.71 21.86 5.89
CA ALA A 300 13.10 21.42 5.93
C ALA A 300 13.56 21.18 7.36
N GLN A 301 13.25 22.10 8.30
CA GLN A 301 13.57 21.98 9.72
C GLN A 301 12.89 20.77 10.36
N SER A 302 11.65 20.46 9.97
CA SER A 302 10.94 19.23 10.38
C SER A 302 11.74 17.95 10.04
N ILE A 303 12.39 17.88 8.87
CA ILE A 303 13.22 16.73 8.49
C ILE A 303 14.52 16.67 9.32
N ILE A 304 15.13 17.83 9.62
CA ILE A 304 16.32 17.94 10.47
C ILE A 304 15.99 17.41 11.87
N GLN A 305 14.93 17.93 12.49
CA GLN A 305 14.48 17.52 13.82
C GLN A 305 14.19 16.03 13.89
N ARG A 306 13.47 15.49 12.91
CA ARG A 306 13.18 14.05 12.83
C ARG A 306 14.44 13.19 12.77
N LYS A 307 15.49 13.64 12.08
CA LYS A 307 16.78 12.94 12.05
C LYS A 307 17.45 12.95 13.43
N GLU A 308 17.42 14.07 14.13
CA GLU A 308 17.98 14.19 15.48
C GLU A 308 17.25 13.27 16.48
N ASP A 309 15.93 13.21 16.42
CA ASP A 309 15.13 12.32 17.26
C ASP A 309 15.46 10.84 17.03
N VAL A 310 15.65 10.45 15.76
CA VAL A 310 16.10 9.09 15.41
C VAL A 310 17.49 8.82 15.98
N ARG A 311 18.40 9.80 15.93
CA ARG A 311 19.76 9.70 16.49
C ARG A 311 19.71 9.53 18.02
N LYS A 312 18.90 10.35 18.72
CA LYS A 312 18.72 10.27 20.18
C LYS A 312 18.17 8.89 20.58
N LYS A 313 17.09 8.43 19.96
CA LYS A 313 16.49 7.11 20.22
C LYS A 313 17.46 5.95 19.97
N ARG A 314 18.30 6.03 18.94
CA ARG A 314 19.35 5.02 18.68
C ARG A 314 20.43 5.03 19.76
N ALA A 315 20.87 6.21 20.20
CA ALA A 315 21.86 6.33 21.26
C ALA A 315 21.35 5.76 22.59
N GLU A 316 20.11 6.07 22.98
CA GLU A 316 19.46 5.53 24.17
C GLU A 316 19.36 4.00 24.12
N ARG A 317 18.87 3.46 22.98
CA ARG A 317 18.76 2.00 22.78
C ARG A 317 20.11 1.30 22.87
N ASN A 318 21.17 1.91 22.34
CA ASN A 318 22.53 1.36 22.43
C ASN A 318 23.07 1.43 23.86
N ARG A 319 22.77 2.50 24.60
CA ARG A 319 23.11 2.63 26.03
C ARG A 319 22.43 1.55 26.88
N MET A 320 21.13 1.31 26.63
CA MET A 320 20.37 0.24 27.31
C MET A 320 20.93 -1.15 27.01
N LYS A 321 21.21 -1.45 25.72
CA LYS A 321 21.84 -2.74 25.33
C LYS A 321 23.21 -2.96 25.97
N ARG A 322 24.04 -1.89 26.10
CA ARG A 322 25.34 -1.95 26.79
C ARG A 322 25.15 -2.24 28.28
N LYS A 323 24.19 -1.56 28.95
CA LYS A 323 23.89 -1.83 30.38
C LYS A 323 23.42 -3.27 30.60
N GLN A 324 22.52 -3.78 29.76
CA GLN A 324 22.06 -5.17 29.83
C GLN A 324 23.20 -6.18 29.65
N LYS A 325 24.06 -5.97 28.63
CA LYS A 325 25.25 -6.85 28.44
C LYS A 325 26.20 -6.81 29.61
N GLN A 326 26.39 -5.66 30.26
CA GLN A 326 27.22 -5.54 31.46
C GLN A 326 26.60 -6.23 32.69
N ALA A 327 25.27 -6.10 32.85
CA ALA A 327 24.55 -6.78 33.92
C ALA A 327 24.63 -8.32 33.79
N VAL A 328 24.44 -8.83 32.57
CA VAL A 328 24.56 -10.28 32.29
C VAL A 328 25.99 -10.77 32.53
N LYS A 329 27.02 -9.99 32.12
CA LYS A 329 28.41 -10.34 32.43
C LYS A 329 28.70 -10.35 33.94
N LYS A 330 28.19 -9.37 34.68
CA LYS A 330 28.35 -9.34 36.16
C LYS A 330 27.64 -10.50 36.87
N ALA A 331 26.45 -10.87 36.39
CA ALA A 331 25.72 -12.04 36.90
C ALA A 331 26.45 -13.36 36.62
N ALA A 332 27.05 -13.50 35.44
CA ALA A 332 27.82 -14.69 35.07
C ALA A 332 29.15 -14.83 35.85
N THR A 333 29.72 -13.70 36.32
CA THR A 333 30.94 -13.71 37.16
C THR A 333 30.65 -13.82 38.65
N ALA A 334 29.38 -13.68 39.08
CA ALA A 334 28.94 -13.75 40.48
C ALA A 334 28.38 -15.13 40.89
N SER A 335 28.49 -16.19 40.08
CA SER A 335 28.18 -17.54 40.52
C SER A 335 29.27 -18.04 41.50
N PRO A 336 28.93 -18.44 42.73
CA PRO A 336 29.89 -18.88 43.71
C PRO A 336 30.53 -20.19 43.31
N ALA A 337 31.87 -20.19 43.34
CA ALA A 337 32.61 -21.41 43.42
C ALA A 337 32.46 -21.95 44.87
N ASP A 338 31.50 -22.82 45.09
CA ASP A 338 31.42 -23.60 46.29
C ASP A 338 31.09 -25.04 45.98
N GLY A 339 31.92 -25.93 46.45
CA GLY A 339 31.72 -27.35 46.37
C GLY A 339 32.99 -28.20 46.20
N ARG A 340 34.13 -27.79 46.81
CA ARG A 340 35.16 -28.77 47.12
C ARG A 340 34.78 -29.48 48.44
N SER A 341 34.40 -30.73 48.37
CA SER A 341 34.60 -31.65 49.45
C SER A 341 35.19 -32.98 48.94
N ALA A 342 36.14 -33.35 49.65
CA ALA A 342 37.17 -34.38 49.46
C ALA A 342 36.67 -35.82 49.49
N SER A 343 37.63 -36.67 49.13
CA SER A 343 37.81 -38.10 49.40
C SER A 343 37.21 -39.03 48.35
N SER A 344 37.87 -40.02 47.89
CA SER A 344 38.98 -40.84 48.39
C SER A 344 39.57 -41.75 47.30
N ARG A 345 40.85 -41.80 47.29
CA ARG A 345 41.76 -42.94 47.05
C ARG A 345 41.26 -44.22 46.37
N ARG A 346 42.15 -44.66 45.43
CA ARG A 346 42.55 -46.03 45.06
C ARG A 346 41.64 -46.85 44.15
N ARG A 347 42.11 -47.27 42.98
CA ARG A 347 43.05 -48.38 42.76
C ARG A 347 43.50 -48.50 41.31
N ARG A 348 44.75 -48.90 41.16
CA ARG A 348 45.48 -49.34 39.96
C ARG A 348 44.91 -50.59 39.30
N LYS A 349 45.19 -50.68 38.06
CA LYS A 349 45.63 -51.81 37.18
C LYS A 349 44.67 -51.92 35.99
N SER A 350 45.10 -52.12 34.81
CA SER A 350 46.22 -52.60 34.02
C SER A 350 45.66 -53.05 32.67
N LYS A 351 46.33 -52.60 31.60
CA LYS A 351 46.56 -53.34 30.34
C LYS A 351 45.39 -54.13 29.72
N SER A 352 44.99 -53.83 28.51
CA SER A 352 45.59 -54.55 27.35
C SER A 352 44.94 -54.06 26.07
N SER A 353 45.78 -53.79 25.11
CA SER A 353 45.57 -53.75 23.67
C SER A 353 44.66 -54.88 23.16
N ILE A 354 43.92 -54.62 22.11
CA ILE A 354 43.95 -55.45 20.89
C ILE A 354 43.22 -54.69 19.77
N THR A 355 43.90 -54.57 18.68
CA THR A 355 43.62 -54.26 17.29
C THR A 355 42.56 -55.18 16.67
N THR A 356 41.89 -54.69 15.70
CA THR A 356 41.63 -55.12 14.30
C THR A 356 40.19 -54.69 13.89
N LYS A 357 40.06 -53.87 12.85
CA LYS A 357 39.98 -54.14 11.40
C LYS A 357 38.63 -54.73 10.96
N ASP A 358 38.12 -54.01 9.99
CA ASP A 358 37.33 -54.39 8.81
C ASP A 358 35.91 -55.00 9.03
N VAL A 359 34.89 -54.36 8.56
CA VAL A 359 34.27 -54.44 7.22
C VAL A 359 33.39 -53.22 7.04
#